data_c31fab4a1285727442e2fa73e700e3f3
#
_entry.id   c31fab4a1285727442e2fa73e700e3f3
#
_cell.length_a   1.000
_cell.length_b   1.000
_cell.length_c   1.000
_cell.angle_alpha   90.00
_cell.angle_beta   90.00
_cell.angle_gamma   90.00
#
_symmetry.space_group_name_H-M   'P 1'
#
loop_
_entity.id
_entity.type
_entity.pdbx_description
1 polymer ?
#
loop_
_entity_poly.entity_id
_entity_poly.type
_entity_poly.pdbx_seq_one_letter_code
_entity_poly.pdbx_strand_id
1 'polypeptide(L)'
;LLEVYMNINVIITAGGTSQRYGAKNKLFEKCGTSCVLVEAIKPFLNIENVTNIIVGIETSFADELAGELDLAGLAEDKRIRFSTGGKTRTQTVKNALAAISDDADMILIHDGARPYVTVETIEAVIKSAKKCGVALPLLPLTDSIVSVAHEGVDPVDRDNFRRVQTPIAIKRDIFEKAYSEIQTAFYDDLSVIKSCFSGEIGVVDGDRNNVKITYSGDIKTADLEYLTGCGYDIHRLTDGDGIKLLGVSVPCEYSFVAHSDGDVPVHALMDAILSALGQKDIGHFFPVDDPRYDNADSIELLLRVLSIAREQGYAVHNMAVSIIVERPMLSPYTDKMQTVMANLLGISRERIGVSATTNEKVGDIGDSKAIAAYATVLLKKF
;
A
#
# COMPACT_ATOMS: atom_id res chain seq x y z
N LEU A 1 -24.07 -32.07 11.10
CA LEU A 1 -22.72 -32.27 11.62
C LEU A 1 -22.26 -30.92 12.10
N LEU A 2 -22.12 -30.72 13.41
CA LEU A 2 -21.50 -29.58 14.04
C LEU A 2 -20.06 -29.49 13.42
N GLU A 3 -19.75 -28.46 12.64
CA GLU A 3 -18.37 -28.13 12.32
C GLU A 3 -17.64 -27.88 13.64
N VAL A 4 -16.73 -28.77 13.99
CA VAL A 4 -15.84 -28.57 15.15
C VAL A 4 -15.07 -27.31 14.91
N TYR A 5 -15.32 -26.29 15.71
CA TYR A 5 -14.63 -25.01 15.65
C TYR A 5 -13.15 -25.28 15.94
N MET A 6 -12.30 -25.11 14.93
CA MET A 6 -10.87 -25.39 15.02
C MET A 6 -10.13 -24.11 15.40
N ASN A 7 -9.40 -24.12 16.49
CA ASN A 7 -8.60 -23.00 16.95
C ASN A 7 -7.21 -23.02 16.29
N ILE A 8 -6.84 -21.97 15.59
CA ILE A 8 -5.60 -21.86 14.82
C ILE A 8 -4.71 -20.80 15.43
N ASN A 9 -3.47 -21.15 15.74
CA ASN A 9 -2.43 -20.21 16.11
C ASN A 9 -1.41 -20.06 14.96
N VAL A 10 -0.93 -18.86 14.74
CA VAL A 10 0.03 -18.52 13.67
C VAL A 10 1.34 -18.06 14.29
N ILE A 11 2.44 -18.58 13.81
CA ILE A 11 3.79 -18.11 14.15
C ILE A 11 4.36 -17.41 12.93
N ILE A 12 4.62 -16.11 13.05
CA ILE A 12 5.31 -15.31 12.04
C ILE A 12 6.77 -15.23 12.41
N THR A 13 7.67 -15.81 11.60
CA THR A 13 9.10 -15.80 11.87
C THR A 13 9.76 -14.54 11.34
N ALA A 14 10.23 -13.67 12.24
CA ALA A 14 10.82 -12.36 11.99
C ALA A 14 12.19 -12.15 12.65
N GLY A 15 12.84 -13.19 13.18
CA GLY A 15 14.11 -13.11 13.92
C GLY A 15 15.38 -13.04 13.07
N GLY A 16 15.27 -12.90 11.73
CA GLY A 16 16.42 -12.91 10.82
C GLY A 16 17.13 -11.56 10.74
N THR A 17 18.47 -11.56 10.69
CA THR A 17 19.34 -10.36 10.66
C THR A 17 19.41 -9.63 9.31
N SER A 18 18.65 -10.00 8.31
CA SER A 18 18.56 -9.36 6.97
C SER A 18 19.91 -9.13 6.24
N GLN A 19 20.97 -9.88 6.55
CA GLN A 19 22.35 -9.69 6.06
C GLN A 19 22.48 -9.57 4.54
N ARG A 20 21.64 -10.26 3.76
CA ARG A 20 21.63 -10.22 2.28
C ARG A 20 20.89 -9.03 1.69
N TYR A 21 20.11 -8.33 2.50
CA TYR A 21 19.33 -7.18 2.05
C TYR A 21 20.11 -5.86 2.09
N GLY A 22 21.12 -5.76 2.95
CA GLY A 22 21.95 -4.56 3.15
C GLY A 22 21.90 -4.02 4.56
N ALA A 23 22.12 -2.71 4.72
CA ALA A 23 22.24 -2.07 6.04
C ALA A 23 20.91 -1.93 6.79
N LYS A 24 19.76 -2.02 6.08
CA LYS A 24 18.42 -1.88 6.68
C LYS A 24 17.76 -3.24 6.90
N ASN A 25 16.87 -3.29 7.89
CA ASN A 25 16.07 -4.48 8.12
C ASN A 25 14.90 -4.51 7.09
N LYS A 26 14.95 -5.48 6.15
CA LYS A 26 13.95 -5.65 5.09
C LYS A 26 12.50 -5.80 5.58
N LEU A 27 12.29 -6.20 6.83
CA LEU A 27 10.97 -6.42 7.41
C LEU A 27 10.21 -5.10 7.62
N PHE A 28 10.96 -3.99 7.76
CA PHE A 28 10.42 -2.65 7.93
C PHE A 28 10.48 -1.80 6.66
N GLU A 29 10.95 -2.36 5.54
CA GLU A 29 10.86 -1.67 4.26
C GLU A 29 9.41 -1.54 3.81
N LYS A 30 9.08 -0.42 3.17
CA LYS A 30 7.72 -0.13 2.69
C LYS A 30 7.29 -1.13 1.63
N CYS A 31 6.13 -1.73 1.86
CA CYS A 31 5.49 -2.71 0.99
C CYS A 31 3.99 -2.43 0.94
N GLY A 32 3.48 -1.92 -0.18
CA GLY A 32 2.09 -1.53 -0.26
C GLY A 32 1.74 -0.37 0.70
N THR A 33 0.76 -0.59 1.56
CA THR A 33 0.26 0.42 2.52
C THR A 33 1.02 0.45 3.85
N SER A 34 1.80 -0.61 4.16
CA SER A 34 2.53 -0.78 5.43
C SER A 34 3.97 -1.22 5.17
N CYS A 35 4.63 -1.81 6.17
CA CYS A 35 5.91 -2.48 6.00
C CYS A 35 5.75 -3.98 5.64
N VAL A 36 6.81 -4.61 5.15
CA VAL A 36 6.83 -6.03 4.74
C VAL A 36 6.25 -6.95 5.82
N LEU A 37 6.64 -6.75 7.09
CA LEU A 37 6.21 -7.62 8.18
C LEU A 37 4.71 -7.48 8.49
N VAL A 38 4.19 -6.25 8.50
CA VAL A 38 2.76 -5.99 8.71
C VAL A 38 1.93 -6.57 7.57
N GLU A 39 2.37 -6.41 6.31
CA GLU A 39 1.70 -7.01 5.15
C GLU A 39 1.71 -8.56 5.22
N ALA A 40 2.73 -9.18 5.80
CA ALA A 40 2.77 -10.63 6.02
C ALA A 40 1.81 -11.09 7.15
N ILE A 41 1.43 -10.23 8.07
CA ILE A 41 0.49 -10.51 9.16
C ILE A 41 -0.98 -10.38 8.70
N LYS A 42 -1.31 -9.32 7.95
CA LYS A 42 -2.68 -8.95 7.58
C LYS A 42 -3.54 -10.08 7.01
N PRO A 43 -3.09 -10.95 6.10
CA PRO A 43 -3.92 -12.02 5.54
C PRO A 43 -4.43 -13.01 6.58
N PHE A 44 -3.68 -13.27 7.65
CA PHE A 44 -4.07 -14.18 8.72
C PHE A 44 -5.17 -13.60 9.62
N LEU A 45 -5.28 -12.27 9.72
CA LEU A 45 -6.35 -11.60 10.45
C LEU A 45 -7.74 -11.80 9.80
N ASN A 46 -7.76 -12.13 8.51
CA ASN A 46 -8.97 -12.40 7.73
C ASN A 46 -9.41 -13.88 7.79
N ILE A 47 -8.67 -14.75 8.47
CA ILE A 47 -9.03 -16.15 8.66
C ILE A 47 -9.86 -16.27 9.95
N GLU A 48 -11.11 -16.72 9.84
CA GLU A 48 -12.09 -16.73 10.92
C GLU A 48 -11.61 -17.46 12.18
N ASN A 49 -10.92 -18.58 12.01
CA ASN A 49 -10.49 -19.44 13.11
C ASN A 49 -9.07 -19.11 13.63
N VAL A 50 -8.44 -18.04 13.17
CA VAL A 50 -7.16 -17.58 13.71
C VAL A 50 -7.41 -16.73 14.96
N THR A 51 -7.03 -17.30 16.10
CA THR A 51 -7.26 -16.69 17.42
C THR A 51 -5.98 -16.06 18.00
N ASN A 52 -4.79 -16.44 17.49
CA ASN A 52 -3.52 -15.96 18.01
C ASN A 52 -2.49 -15.88 16.88
N ILE A 53 -1.78 -14.74 16.79
CA ILE A 53 -0.68 -14.49 15.84
C ILE A 53 0.56 -14.10 16.64
N ILE A 54 1.51 -14.99 16.72
CA ILE A 54 2.72 -14.84 17.51
C ILE A 54 3.85 -14.39 16.60
N VAL A 55 4.32 -13.16 16.73
CA VAL A 55 5.42 -12.64 15.93
C VAL A 55 6.73 -12.85 16.68
N GLY A 56 7.55 -13.77 16.18
CA GLY A 56 8.89 -14.05 16.72
C GLY A 56 9.90 -13.06 16.16
N ILE A 57 10.16 -11.98 16.89
CA ILE A 57 11.00 -10.86 16.47
C ILE A 57 12.13 -10.60 17.46
N GLU A 58 13.27 -10.09 16.99
CA GLU A 58 14.35 -9.66 17.87
C GLU A 58 13.87 -8.50 18.75
N THR A 59 14.17 -8.54 20.05
CA THR A 59 13.65 -7.58 21.05
C THR A 59 13.95 -6.12 20.68
N SER A 60 15.09 -5.87 20.04
CA SER A 60 15.48 -4.53 19.56
C SER A 60 14.53 -3.91 18.54
N PHE A 61 13.72 -4.71 17.87
CA PHE A 61 12.75 -4.26 16.85
C PHE A 61 11.29 -4.32 17.33
N ALA A 62 11.05 -4.67 18.58
CA ALA A 62 9.68 -4.81 19.09
C ALA A 62 8.91 -3.47 19.07
N ASP A 63 9.56 -2.38 19.50
CA ASP A 63 8.96 -1.04 19.50
C ASP A 63 8.72 -0.51 18.09
N GLU A 64 9.63 -0.79 17.15
CA GLU A 64 9.47 -0.41 15.75
C GLU A 64 8.26 -1.13 15.13
N LEU A 65 8.09 -2.44 15.40
CA LEU A 65 6.92 -3.19 14.96
C LEU A 65 5.62 -2.67 15.58
N ALA A 66 5.64 -2.33 16.87
CA ALA A 66 4.47 -1.76 17.54
C ALA A 66 4.02 -0.44 16.87
N GLY A 67 4.97 0.43 16.50
CA GLY A 67 4.70 1.66 15.74
C GLY A 67 4.12 1.39 14.34
N GLU A 68 4.65 0.41 13.62
CA GLU A 68 4.13 0.02 12.30
C GLU A 68 2.71 -0.59 12.38
N LEU A 69 2.42 -1.36 13.43
CA LEU A 69 1.07 -1.89 13.68
C LEU A 69 0.08 -0.76 14.02
N ASP A 70 0.49 0.24 14.78
CA ASP A 70 -0.32 1.43 15.08
C ASP A 70 -0.65 2.22 13.81
N LEU A 71 0.36 2.51 12.99
CA LEU A 71 0.18 3.15 11.69
C LEU A 71 -0.76 2.37 10.74
N ALA A 72 -0.81 1.05 10.88
CA ALA A 72 -1.70 0.19 10.13
C ALA A 72 -3.10 0.01 10.77
N GLY A 73 -3.38 0.64 11.92
CA GLY A 73 -4.64 0.50 12.66
C GLY A 73 -4.82 -0.87 13.33
N LEU A 74 -3.74 -1.59 13.62
CA LEU A 74 -3.72 -2.95 14.18
C LEU A 74 -3.22 -3.02 15.62
N ALA A 75 -2.87 -1.89 16.26
CA ALA A 75 -2.32 -1.87 17.62
C ALA A 75 -3.23 -2.51 18.68
N GLU A 76 -4.54 -2.40 18.52
CA GLU A 76 -5.55 -2.91 19.46
C GLU A 76 -6.00 -4.34 19.15
N ASP A 77 -5.47 -4.99 18.10
CA ASP A 77 -5.86 -6.38 17.79
C ASP A 77 -5.19 -7.36 18.76
N LYS A 78 -5.97 -7.83 19.72
CA LYS A 78 -5.53 -8.72 20.81
C LYS A 78 -5.00 -10.07 20.34
N ARG A 79 -5.22 -10.42 19.09
CA ARG A 79 -4.68 -11.66 18.49
C ARG A 79 -3.17 -11.57 18.25
N ILE A 80 -2.63 -10.35 18.04
CA ILE A 80 -1.21 -10.15 17.74
C ILE A 80 -0.42 -10.09 19.06
N ARG A 81 0.57 -10.99 19.18
CA ARG A 81 1.46 -11.08 20.32
C ARG A 81 2.90 -11.20 19.85
N PHE A 82 3.83 -10.78 20.69
CA PHE A 82 5.26 -10.86 20.41
C PHE A 82 5.93 -12.00 21.20
N SER A 83 6.88 -12.66 20.56
CA SER A 83 7.83 -13.56 21.21
C SER A 83 9.24 -13.18 20.79
N THR A 84 10.24 -13.55 21.63
CA THR A 84 11.65 -13.27 21.32
C THR A 84 12.10 -14.09 20.11
N GLY A 85 12.64 -13.43 19.10
CA GLY A 85 13.30 -14.08 17.96
C GLY A 85 14.55 -14.86 18.41
N GLY A 86 14.85 -15.93 17.71
CA GLY A 86 16.04 -16.75 17.97
C GLY A 86 17.15 -16.48 16.96
N LYS A 87 18.37 -16.96 17.26
CA LYS A 87 19.52 -16.91 16.33
C LYS A 87 19.30 -17.70 15.04
N THR A 88 18.39 -18.67 15.08
CA THR A 88 17.97 -19.48 13.92
C THR A 88 16.46 -19.46 13.77
N ARG A 89 15.95 -19.83 12.57
CA ARG A 89 14.52 -19.98 12.31
C ARG A 89 13.88 -20.98 13.31
N THR A 90 14.50 -22.14 13.49
CA THR A 90 14.06 -23.16 14.45
C THR A 90 13.97 -22.62 15.87
N GLN A 91 14.96 -21.83 16.31
CA GLN A 91 14.95 -21.23 17.64
C GLN A 91 13.82 -20.19 17.78
N THR A 92 13.53 -19.41 16.72
CA THR A 92 12.41 -18.45 16.70
C THR A 92 11.08 -19.17 16.89
N VAL A 93 10.83 -20.26 16.16
CA VAL A 93 9.61 -21.07 16.31
C VAL A 93 9.54 -21.70 17.71
N LYS A 94 10.67 -22.20 18.23
CA LYS A 94 10.74 -22.79 19.57
C LYS A 94 10.42 -21.77 20.68
N ASN A 95 10.89 -20.54 20.54
CA ASN A 95 10.58 -19.46 21.49
C ASN A 95 9.09 -19.08 21.50
N ALA A 96 8.42 -19.23 20.35
CA ALA A 96 7.00 -18.95 20.23
C ALA A 96 6.09 -20.01 20.89
N LEU A 97 6.63 -21.22 21.20
CA LEU A 97 5.87 -22.31 21.83
C LEU A 97 5.14 -21.87 23.11
N ALA A 98 5.82 -21.07 23.95
CA ALA A 98 5.25 -20.62 25.22
C ALA A 98 4.07 -19.63 25.06
N ALA A 99 3.88 -19.07 23.87
CA ALA A 99 2.81 -18.13 23.57
C ALA A 99 1.64 -18.78 22.81
N ILE A 100 1.75 -20.07 22.43
CA ILE A 100 0.66 -20.83 21.82
C ILE A 100 -0.40 -21.10 22.89
N SER A 101 -1.68 -20.89 22.52
CA SER A 101 -2.79 -21.16 23.41
C SER A 101 -3.00 -22.66 23.65
N ASP A 102 -3.42 -23.05 24.85
CA ASP A 102 -3.61 -24.46 25.23
C ASP A 102 -4.71 -25.17 24.44
N ASP A 103 -5.62 -24.42 23.85
CA ASP A 103 -6.74 -24.89 23.03
C ASP A 103 -6.47 -24.86 21.51
N ALA A 104 -5.23 -24.55 21.08
CA ALA A 104 -4.89 -24.57 19.67
C ALA A 104 -4.92 -26.00 19.10
N ASP A 105 -5.65 -26.19 18.01
CA ASP A 105 -5.73 -27.48 17.27
C ASP A 105 -4.68 -27.56 16.16
N MET A 106 -4.33 -26.42 15.59
CA MET A 106 -3.41 -26.31 14.45
C MET A 106 -2.49 -25.10 14.59
N ILE A 107 -1.24 -25.29 14.18
CA ILE A 107 -0.22 -24.24 14.14
C ILE A 107 0.15 -23.96 12.70
N LEU A 108 0.14 -22.69 12.31
CA LEU A 108 0.68 -22.23 11.03
C LEU A 108 2.02 -21.55 11.27
N ILE A 109 3.04 -21.91 10.48
CA ILE A 109 4.35 -21.22 10.52
C ILE A 109 4.52 -20.46 9.21
N HIS A 110 4.73 -19.15 9.30
CA HIS A 110 4.90 -18.29 8.13
C HIS A 110 6.15 -17.42 8.22
N ASP A 111 6.79 -17.18 7.05
CA ASP A 111 7.91 -16.25 6.95
C ASP A 111 7.41 -14.80 6.99
N GLY A 112 7.82 -14.00 7.97
CA GLY A 112 7.52 -12.56 8.03
C GLY A 112 8.08 -11.75 6.84
N ALA A 113 8.92 -12.37 6.01
CA ALA A 113 9.43 -11.82 4.77
C ALA A 113 8.62 -12.23 3.51
N ARG A 114 7.39 -12.77 3.66
CA ARG A 114 6.48 -13.11 2.56
C ARG A 114 5.17 -12.30 2.66
N PRO A 115 5.20 -11.02 2.28
CA PRO A 115 4.06 -10.12 2.44
C PRO A 115 2.89 -10.42 1.49
N TYR A 116 3.09 -11.26 0.48
CA TYR A 116 2.11 -11.47 -0.60
C TYR A 116 1.39 -12.83 -0.52
N VAL A 117 1.36 -13.46 0.66
CA VAL A 117 0.53 -14.65 0.86
C VAL A 117 -0.95 -14.26 0.79
N THR A 118 -1.76 -15.07 0.10
CA THR A 118 -3.19 -14.82 -0.05
C THR A 118 -4.02 -15.64 0.94
N VAL A 119 -5.23 -15.17 1.26
CA VAL A 119 -6.20 -15.88 2.09
C VAL A 119 -6.50 -17.26 1.51
N GLU A 120 -6.67 -17.35 0.20
CA GLU A 120 -6.94 -18.61 -0.51
C GLU A 120 -5.83 -19.63 -0.32
N THR A 121 -4.57 -19.19 -0.38
CA THR A 121 -3.41 -20.08 -0.12
C THR A 121 -3.42 -20.55 1.33
N ILE A 122 -3.70 -19.68 2.30
CA ILE A 122 -3.76 -20.04 3.72
C ILE A 122 -4.87 -21.06 3.96
N GLU A 123 -6.07 -20.83 3.44
CA GLU A 123 -7.22 -21.74 3.58
C GLU A 123 -6.97 -23.09 2.91
N ALA A 124 -6.35 -23.10 1.71
CA ALA A 124 -6.00 -24.35 1.03
C ALA A 124 -5.04 -25.21 1.85
N VAL A 125 -4.03 -24.59 2.47
CA VAL A 125 -3.05 -25.27 3.34
C VAL A 125 -3.73 -25.81 4.59
N ILE A 126 -4.60 -25.00 5.25
CA ILE A 126 -5.38 -25.45 6.42
C ILE A 126 -6.26 -26.64 6.06
N LYS A 127 -6.98 -26.57 4.94
CA LYS A 127 -7.86 -27.65 4.48
C LYS A 127 -7.10 -28.95 4.19
N SER A 128 -5.91 -28.85 3.62
CA SER A 128 -5.03 -30.01 3.35
C SER A 128 -4.47 -30.59 4.64
N ALA A 129 -4.01 -29.74 5.58
CA ALA A 129 -3.48 -30.19 6.88
C ALA A 129 -4.53 -30.85 7.77
N LYS A 130 -5.80 -30.45 7.68
CA LYS A 130 -6.91 -31.16 8.37
C LYS A 130 -6.92 -32.65 8.04
N LYS A 131 -6.60 -33.02 6.81
CA LYS A 131 -6.59 -34.40 6.31
C LYS A 131 -5.28 -35.13 6.62
N CYS A 132 -4.15 -34.48 6.27
CA CYS A 132 -2.82 -35.14 6.29
C CYS A 132 -2.04 -34.92 7.60
N GLY A 133 -2.48 -34.00 8.45
CA GLY A 133 -1.77 -33.60 9.66
C GLY A 133 -0.75 -32.48 9.42
N VAL A 134 -0.12 -32.46 8.29
CA VAL A 134 0.85 -31.42 7.83
C VAL A 134 0.55 -31.06 6.38
N ALA A 135 0.61 -29.78 6.03
CA ALA A 135 0.50 -29.34 4.64
C ALA A 135 1.31 -28.06 4.37
N LEU A 136 1.72 -27.88 3.11
CA LEU A 136 2.49 -26.72 2.67
C LEU A 136 2.30 -26.42 1.18
N PRO A 137 2.53 -25.16 0.74
CA PRO A 137 2.47 -24.80 -0.66
C PRO A 137 3.81 -25.09 -1.36
N LEU A 138 3.74 -25.67 -2.56
CA LEU A 138 4.90 -25.97 -3.40
C LEU A 138 4.76 -25.31 -4.77
N LEU A 139 5.86 -24.78 -5.30
CA LEU A 139 5.95 -24.28 -6.67
C LEU A 139 6.88 -25.13 -7.51
N PRO A 140 6.55 -25.42 -8.78
CA PRO A 140 7.50 -25.96 -9.74
C PRO A 140 8.71 -25.03 -9.92
N LEU A 141 9.87 -25.62 -10.23
CA LEU A 141 11.03 -24.86 -10.69
C LEU A 141 10.88 -24.55 -12.18
N THR A 142 11.10 -23.30 -12.54
CA THR A 142 11.08 -22.83 -13.93
C THR A 142 12.47 -22.77 -14.55
N ASP A 143 13.48 -22.49 -13.73
CA ASP A 143 14.87 -22.40 -14.18
C ASP A 143 15.53 -23.78 -14.22
N SER A 144 16.57 -23.92 -15.06
CA SER A 144 17.45 -25.05 -14.99
C SER A 144 18.25 -25.01 -13.70
N ILE A 145 18.40 -26.14 -13.03
CA ILE A 145 19.19 -26.28 -11.81
C ILE A 145 20.34 -27.22 -12.00
N VAL A 146 21.40 -26.97 -11.26
CA VAL A 146 22.60 -27.79 -11.23
C VAL A 146 22.97 -28.13 -9.79
N SER A 147 23.54 -29.30 -9.59
CA SER A 147 24.22 -29.62 -8.35
C SER A 147 25.66 -29.11 -8.44
N VAL A 148 26.11 -28.42 -7.41
CA VAL A 148 27.49 -27.96 -7.29
C VAL A 148 28.16 -28.78 -6.19
N ALA A 149 28.87 -29.82 -6.56
CA ALA A 149 29.68 -30.64 -5.68
C ALA A 149 31.17 -30.20 -5.79
N HIS A 150 32.03 -30.71 -4.91
CA HIS A 150 33.41 -30.28 -4.76
C HIS A 150 34.27 -30.28 -6.03
N GLU A 151 33.89 -30.93 -7.12
CA GLU A 151 34.65 -31.02 -8.36
C GLU A 151 33.91 -30.74 -9.65
N GLY A 152 32.68 -30.16 -9.61
CA GLY A 152 31.97 -29.92 -10.85
C GLY A 152 30.57 -29.31 -10.72
N VAL A 153 29.95 -29.13 -11.87
CA VAL A 153 28.57 -28.65 -12.03
C VAL A 153 27.80 -29.69 -12.81
N ASP A 154 26.90 -30.43 -12.16
CA ASP A 154 26.10 -31.47 -12.75
C ASP A 154 24.66 -31.02 -13.00
N PRO A 155 24.09 -31.19 -14.20
CA PRO A 155 22.68 -30.94 -14.46
C PRO A 155 21.80 -31.84 -13.59
N VAL A 156 20.70 -31.25 -13.07
CA VAL A 156 19.71 -31.96 -12.27
C VAL A 156 18.36 -31.88 -12.97
N ASP A 157 17.63 -33.00 -12.99
CA ASP A 157 16.26 -33.01 -13.47
C ASP A 157 15.36 -32.22 -12.52
N ARG A 158 15.02 -30.96 -12.92
CA ARG A 158 14.22 -30.04 -12.14
C ARG A 158 12.81 -30.51 -11.84
N ASP A 159 12.27 -31.47 -12.62
CA ASP A 159 10.91 -31.95 -12.43
C ASP A 159 10.74 -32.74 -11.13
N ASN A 160 11.86 -33.20 -10.54
CA ASN A 160 11.91 -33.83 -9.22
C ASN A 160 12.00 -32.85 -8.05
N PHE A 161 12.08 -31.55 -8.31
CA PHE A 161 12.25 -30.52 -7.28
C PHE A 161 11.10 -29.51 -7.28
N ARG A 162 10.84 -28.95 -6.10
CA ARG A 162 9.85 -27.90 -5.90
C ARG A 162 10.39 -26.84 -4.95
N ARG A 163 9.99 -25.61 -5.13
CA ARG A 163 10.24 -24.54 -4.15
C ARG A 163 9.21 -24.63 -3.05
N VAL A 164 9.67 -24.67 -1.81
CA VAL A 164 8.81 -24.62 -0.63
C VAL A 164 8.42 -23.20 -0.35
N GLN A 165 7.13 -22.97 -0.10
CA GLN A 165 6.62 -21.70 0.41
C GLN A 165 6.00 -21.88 1.80
N THR A 166 5.59 -20.80 2.41
CA THR A 166 4.84 -20.79 3.66
C THR A 166 3.52 -20.01 3.45
N PRO A 167 2.47 -20.30 4.28
CA PRO A 167 2.51 -20.98 5.57
C PRO A 167 2.63 -22.50 5.46
N ILE A 168 3.23 -23.11 6.47
CA ILE A 168 3.15 -24.55 6.73
C ILE A 168 2.11 -24.73 7.84
N ALA A 169 1.06 -25.52 7.58
CA ALA A 169 0.07 -25.86 8.60
C ALA A 169 0.38 -27.24 9.20
N ILE A 170 0.30 -27.35 10.51
CA ILE A 170 0.72 -28.53 11.27
C ILE A 170 -0.30 -28.76 12.39
N LYS A 171 -0.81 -29.96 12.56
CA LYS A 171 -1.61 -30.33 13.75
C LYS A 171 -0.77 -30.18 15.00
N ARG A 172 -1.39 -29.77 16.09
CA ARG A 172 -0.71 -29.43 17.34
C ARG A 172 0.16 -30.58 17.87
N ASP A 173 -0.35 -31.80 17.91
CA ASP A 173 0.38 -32.97 18.40
C ASP A 173 1.66 -33.25 17.63
N ILE A 174 1.63 -33.10 16.32
CA ILE A 174 2.80 -33.24 15.44
C ILE A 174 3.78 -32.10 15.69
N PHE A 175 3.28 -30.85 15.81
CA PHE A 175 4.07 -29.67 16.04
C PHE A 175 4.82 -29.75 17.39
N GLU A 176 4.13 -30.08 18.48
CA GLU A 176 4.72 -30.21 19.82
C GLU A 176 5.81 -31.30 19.82
N LYS A 177 5.53 -32.46 19.24
CA LYS A 177 6.52 -33.53 19.12
C LYS A 177 7.75 -33.08 18.33
N ALA A 178 7.54 -32.38 17.21
CA ALA A 178 8.62 -31.93 16.34
C ALA A 178 9.54 -30.90 17.01
N TYR A 179 8.98 -29.94 17.74
CA TYR A 179 9.74 -28.81 18.29
C TYR A 179 10.19 -28.97 19.74
N SER A 180 9.56 -29.86 20.56
CA SER A 180 10.01 -30.15 21.92
C SER A 180 11.32 -30.96 21.97
N GLU A 181 11.51 -31.90 21.05
CA GLU A 181 12.62 -32.86 21.07
C GLU A 181 13.87 -32.40 20.31
N ILE A 182 13.80 -31.23 19.61
CA ILE A 182 14.91 -30.73 18.81
C ILE A 182 16.13 -30.35 19.66
N GLN A 183 17.25 -30.99 19.37
CA GLN A 183 18.55 -30.66 19.94
C GLN A 183 19.51 -29.98 18.95
N THR A 184 19.23 -30.06 17.65
CA THR A 184 20.06 -29.50 16.56
C THR A 184 19.30 -28.48 15.72
N ALA A 185 20.02 -27.52 15.13
CA ALA A 185 19.43 -26.58 14.19
C ALA A 185 19.18 -27.26 12.83
N PHE A 186 17.97 -27.12 12.30
CA PHE A 186 17.60 -27.55 10.95
C PHE A 186 17.56 -26.33 10.00
N TYR A 187 17.67 -26.60 8.71
CA TYR A 187 17.62 -25.54 7.68
C TYR A 187 16.23 -24.92 7.52
N ASP A 188 15.17 -25.73 7.70
CA ASP A 188 13.78 -25.33 7.55
C ASP A 188 12.84 -26.16 8.43
N ASP A 189 11.58 -25.72 8.51
CA ASP A 189 10.55 -26.37 9.34
C ASP A 189 10.15 -27.75 8.78
N LEU A 190 10.22 -27.96 7.47
CA LEU A 190 9.90 -29.24 6.85
C LEU A 190 10.89 -30.32 7.31
N SER A 191 12.18 -29.98 7.40
CA SER A 191 13.22 -30.89 7.91
C SER A 191 12.98 -31.24 9.37
N VAL A 192 12.55 -30.25 10.18
CA VAL A 192 12.15 -30.47 11.57
C VAL A 192 10.98 -31.45 11.66
N ILE A 193 9.92 -31.22 10.92
CA ILE A 193 8.73 -32.06 10.92
C ILE A 193 9.06 -33.48 10.47
N LYS A 194 9.83 -33.63 9.41
CA LYS A 194 10.24 -34.93 8.86
C LYS A 194 11.11 -35.76 9.82
N SER A 195 11.78 -35.13 10.77
CA SER A 195 12.56 -35.88 11.78
C SER A 195 11.70 -36.72 12.71
N CYS A 196 10.41 -36.40 12.90
CA CYS A 196 9.50 -37.09 13.80
C CYS A 196 8.17 -37.53 13.17
N PHE A 197 7.86 -37.07 11.95
CA PHE A 197 6.61 -37.35 11.27
C PHE A 197 6.88 -38.12 9.96
N SER A 198 6.40 -39.35 9.91
CA SER A 198 6.53 -40.26 8.74
C SER A 198 5.26 -40.33 7.88
N GLY A 199 4.19 -39.58 8.28
CA GLY A 199 2.94 -39.51 7.53
C GLY A 199 3.10 -38.78 6.18
N GLU A 200 2.06 -38.86 5.38
CA GLU A 200 1.97 -38.12 4.13
C GLU A 200 1.83 -36.62 4.43
N ILE A 201 2.58 -35.79 3.70
CA ILE A 201 2.48 -34.34 3.78
C ILE A 201 1.58 -33.86 2.65
N GLY A 202 0.53 -33.14 3.00
CA GLY A 202 -0.38 -32.51 2.07
C GLY A 202 0.33 -31.41 1.28
N VAL A 203 0.16 -31.43 -0.03
CA VAL A 203 0.73 -30.42 -0.93
C VAL A 203 -0.42 -29.60 -1.53
N VAL A 204 -0.26 -28.30 -1.56
CA VAL A 204 -1.13 -27.39 -2.30
C VAL A 204 -0.31 -26.61 -3.32
N ASP A 205 -0.97 -26.11 -4.36
CA ASP A 205 -0.30 -25.27 -5.34
C ASP A 205 0.14 -23.96 -4.68
N GLY A 206 1.43 -23.63 -4.85
CA GLY A 206 1.99 -22.37 -4.40
C GLY A 206 1.63 -21.22 -5.33
N ASP A 207 1.69 -20.00 -4.81
CA ASP A 207 1.51 -18.78 -5.59
C ASP A 207 2.86 -18.20 -6.01
N ARG A 208 3.05 -17.91 -7.32
CA ARG A 208 4.25 -17.25 -7.85
C ARG A 208 4.46 -15.85 -7.23
N ASN A 209 3.39 -15.23 -6.80
CA ASN A 209 3.43 -13.92 -6.16
C ASN A 209 3.87 -13.99 -4.69
N ASN A 210 3.70 -15.11 -4.00
CA ASN A 210 4.13 -15.31 -2.62
C ASN A 210 5.67 -15.47 -2.52
N VAL A 211 6.38 -14.45 -3.01
CA VAL A 211 7.85 -14.41 -2.98
C VAL A 211 8.36 -14.13 -1.56
N LYS A 212 9.54 -14.63 -1.25
CA LYS A 212 10.26 -14.28 -0.02
C LYS A 212 11.17 -13.09 -0.30
N ILE A 213 10.87 -11.95 0.29
CA ILE A 213 11.73 -10.77 0.19
C ILE A 213 13.13 -11.11 0.71
N THR A 214 14.09 -11.10 -0.20
CA THR A 214 15.49 -11.43 0.08
C THR A 214 16.42 -10.32 -0.40
N TYR A 215 16.08 -9.69 -1.51
CA TYR A 215 16.76 -8.56 -2.13
C TYR A 215 15.79 -7.37 -2.27
N SER A 216 16.31 -6.16 -2.42
CA SER A 216 15.48 -4.94 -2.55
C SER A 216 14.52 -4.97 -3.76
N GLY A 217 14.91 -5.64 -4.84
CA GLY A 217 14.07 -5.83 -6.03
C GLY A 217 12.92 -6.83 -5.88
N ASP A 218 12.84 -7.58 -4.77
CA ASP A 218 11.76 -8.54 -4.51
C ASP A 218 10.49 -7.86 -4.01
N ILE A 219 10.59 -6.63 -3.51
CA ILE A 219 9.42 -5.84 -3.13
C ILE A 219 8.74 -5.41 -4.41
N LYS A 220 7.54 -5.93 -4.64
CA LYS A 220 6.71 -5.43 -5.72
C LYS A 220 6.31 -4.00 -5.35
N THR A 221 6.66 -3.06 -6.19
CA THR A 221 5.92 -1.80 -6.21
C THR A 221 4.48 -2.19 -6.46
N ALA A 222 3.57 -1.79 -5.55
CA ALA A 222 2.14 -1.96 -5.81
C ALA A 222 1.88 -1.53 -7.25
N ASP A 223 1.02 -2.25 -7.98
CA ASP A 223 0.48 -1.74 -9.24
C ASP A 223 -0.19 -0.41 -8.90
N LEU A 224 0.59 0.67 -9.09
CA LEU A 224 0.13 2.01 -8.76
C LEU A 224 -0.91 2.35 -9.82
N GLU A 225 -2.17 2.27 -9.41
CA GLU A 225 -3.25 2.73 -10.26
C GLU A 225 -3.20 4.26 -10.29
N TYR A 226 -2.95 4.79 -11.46
CA TYR A 226 -2.97 6.21 -11.72
C TYR A 226 -4.15 6.56 -12.61
N LEU A 227 -4.83 7.64 -12.27
CA LEU A 227 -5.86 8.24 -13.12
C LEU A 227 -5.40 9.62 -13.55
N THR A 228 -5.65 9.96 -14.81
CA THR A 228 -5.36 11.29 -15.34
C THR A 228 -6.65 11.99 -15.71
N GLY A 229 -6.70 13.29 -15.46
CA GLY A 229 -7.82 14.12 -15.86
C GLY A 229 -7.36 15.49 -16.32
N CYS A 230 -8.22 16.14 -17.09
CA CYS A 230 -8.05 17.51 -17.53
C CYS A 230 -9.32 18.31 -17.28
N GLY A 231 -9.15 19.60 -17.03
CA GLY A 231 -10.24 20.55 -16.86
C GLY A 231 -9.90 21.87 -17.53
N TYR A 232 -10.95 22.62 -17.86
CA TYR A 232 -10.87 23.92 -18.48
C TYR A 232 -11.95 24.80 -17.89
N ASP A 233 -11.61 26.07 -17.59
CA ASP A 233 -12.59 27.08 -17.21
C ASP A 233 -12.22 28.44 -17.77
N ILE A 234 -13.21 29.30 -17.94
CA ILE A 234 -13.05 30.67 -18.43
C ILE A 234 -14.08 31.60 -17.77
N HIS A 235 -13.62 32.72 -17.23
CA HIS A 235 -14.49 33.76 -16.69
C HIS A 235 -14.24 35.12 -17.32
N ARG A 236 -15.31 35.89 -17.42
CA ARG A 236 -15.26 37.28 -17.88
C ARG A 236 -14.68 38.18 -16.82
N LEU A 237 -13.98 39.21 -17.24
CA LEU A 237 -13.48 40.30 -16.41
C LEU A 237 -14.42 41.52 -16.49
N THR A 238 -14.46 42.25 -15.44
CA THR A 238 -15.05 43.59 -15.34
C THR A 238 -14.07 44.49 -14.56
N ASP A 239 -14.31 45.79 -14.57
CA ASP A 239 -13.54 46.73 -13.74
C ASP A 239 -13.70 46.39 -12.26
N GLY A 240 -12.58 46.44 -11.51
CA GLY A 240 -12.52 46.06 -10.09
C GLY A 240 -11.16 46.35 -9.47
N ASP A 241 -10.88 45.76 -8.32
CA ASP A 241 -9.69 46.04 -7.49
C ASP A 241 -8.86 44.77 -7.16
N GLY A 242 -9.12 43.69 -7.85
CA GLY A 242 -8.31 42.47 -7.71
C GLY A 242 -9.05 41.20 -8.13
N ILE A 243 -8.27 40.16 -8.41
CA ILE A 243 -8.73 38.81 -8.73
C ILE A 243 -8.05 37.80 -7.82
N LYS A 244 -8.68 36.64 -7.64
CA LYS A 244 -8.11 35.50 -6.91
C LYS A 244 -7.77 34.37 -7.88
N LEU A 245 -6.54 33.86 -7.82
CA LEU A 245 -6.07 32.78 -8.68
C LEU A 245 -5.26 31.78 -7.85
N LEU A 246 -5.63 30.49 -7.87
CA LEU A 246 -5.09 29.42 -7.04
C LEU A 246 -5.00 29.82 -5.54
N GLY A 247 -6.05 30.49 -5.05
CA GLY A 247 -6.12 30.94 -3.66
C GLY A 247 -5.26 32.16 -3.33
N VAL A 248 -4.60 32.78 -4.33
CA VAL A 248 -3.75 33.96 -4.16
C VAL A 248 -4.45 35.20 -4.69
N SER A 249 -4.58 36.25 -3.85
CA SER A 249 -5.07 37.56 -4.30
C SER A 249 -4.04 38.27 -5.14
N VAL A 250 -4.44 38.72 -6.32
CA VAL A 250 -3.63 39.46 -7.30
C VAL A 250 -4.26 40.84 -7.46
N PRO A 251 -3.67 41.88 -6.90
CA PRO A 251 -4.15 43.28 -7.05
C PRO A 251 -4.05 43.71 -8.52
N CYS A 252 -5.16 44.20 -9.09
CA CYS A 252 -5.23 44.70 -10.46
C CYS A 252 -6.53 45.49 -10.64
N GLU A 253 -6.69 46.14 -11.81
CA GLU A 253 -7.89 46.88 -12.19
C GLU A 253 -9.09 46.03 -12.60
N TYR A 254 -9.05 44.72 -12.36
CA TYR A 254 -10.11 43.75 -12.77
C TYR A 254 -10.70 43.02 -11.59
N SER A 255 -11.95 42.56 -11.75
CA SER A 255 -12.64 41.57 -10.94
C SER A 255 -13.36 40.57 -11.85
N PHE A 256 -13.68 39.36 -11.34
CA PHE A 256 -14.44 38.40 -12.10
C PHE A 256 -15.94 38.65 -12.07
N VAL A 257 -16.59 38.35 -13.21
CA VAL A 257 -18.05 38.20 -13.25
C VAL A 257 -18.35 36.74 -12.97
N ALA A 258 -18.62 36.38 -11.71
CA ALA A 258 -18.83 35.01 -11.27
C ALA A 258 -19.84 34.94 -10.10
N HIS A 259 -20.42 33.77 -9.85
CA HIS A 259 -21.27 33.49 -8.69
C HIS A 259 -20.45 33.13 -7.43
N SER A 260 -19.22 32.61 -7.61
CA SER A 260 -18.23 32.36 -6.56
C SER A 260 -17.18 33.47 -6.53
N ASP A 261 -16.05 33.27 -5.84
CA ASP A 261 -14.89 34.17 -5.90
C ASP A 261 -14.18 34.17 -7.29
N GLY A 262 -14.64 33.34 -8.23
CA GLY A 262 -14.19 33.31 -9.62
C GLY A 262 -12.79 32.77 -9.85
N ASP A 263 -12.23 31.96 -8.93
CA ASP A 263 -10.89 31.40 -9.07
C ASP A 263 -10.83 30.35 -10.21
N VAL A 264 -10.73 30.86 -11.45
CA VAL A 264 -10.76 30.08 -12.71
C VAL A 264 -9.78 28.88 -12.69
N PRO A 265 -8.50 29.04 -12.29
CA PRO A 265 -7.59 27.91 -12.21
C PRO A 265 -7.99 26.84 -11.17
N VAL A 266 -8.64 27.22 -10.06
CA VAL A 266 -9.16 26.25 -9.08
C VAL A 266 -10.37 25.51 -9.64
N HIS A 267 -11.25 26.18 -10.39
CA HIS A 267 -12.38 25.54 -11.07
C HIS A 267 -11.88 24.51 -12.10
N ALA A 268 -10.93 24.91 -12.97
CA ALA A 268 -10.30 23.99 -13.91
C ALA A 268 -9.64 22.79 -13.20
N LEU A 269 -8.99 23.00 -12.04
CA LEU A 269 -8.40 21.92 -11.25
C LEU A 269 -9.45 20.96 -10.67
N MET A 270 -10.56 21.48 -10.17
CA MET A 270 -11.68 20.66 -9.68
C MET A 270 -12.23 19.77 -10.79
N ASP A 271 -12.47 20.33 -11.98
CA ASP A 271 -12.92 19.56 -13.13
C ASP A 271 -11.89 18.52 -13.58
N ALA A 272 -10.59 18.83 -13.52
CA ALA A 272 -9.54 17.86 -13.80
C ALA A 272 -9.58 16.67 -12.83
N ILE A 273 -9.78 16.92 -11.51
CA ILE A 273 -9.87 15.86 -10.51
C ILE A 273 -11.14 15.01 -10.74
N LEU A 274 -12.28 15.64 -10.94
CA LEU A 274 -13.56 14.94 -11.19
C LEU A 274 -13.50 14.13 -12.49
N SER A 275 -12.94 14.71 -13.55
CA SER A 275 -12.72 14.01 -14.83
C SER A 275 -11.83 12.76 -14.66
N ALA A 276 -10.73 12.85 -13.89
CA ALA A 276 -9.88 11.71 -13.58
C ALA A 276 -10.64 10.58 -12.89
N LEU A 277 -11.62 10.91 -12.05
CA LEU A 277 -12.46 9.97 -11.32
C LEU A 277 -13.67 9.46 -12.15
N GLY A 278 -13.82 9.89 -13.40
CA GLY A 278 -14.99 9.58 -14.22
C GLY A 278 -16.29 10.21 -13.72
N GLN A 279 -16.18 11.29 -12.93
CA GLN A 279 -17.32 12.03 -12.39
C GLN A 279 -17.78 13.12 -13.38
N LYS A 280 -18.95 13.70 -13.09
CA LYS A 280 -19.46 14.89 -13.77
C LYS A 280 -18.68 16.13 -13.33
N ASP A 281 -18.86 17.24 -14.05
CA ASP A 281 -18.24 18.54 -13.81
C ASP A 281 -18.67 19.21 -12.50
N ILE A 282 -17.98 20.30 -12.15
CA ILE A 282 -18.27 21.07 -10.93
C ILE A 282 -19.68 21.65 -10.91
N GLY A 283 -20.30 21.96 -12.06
CA GLY A 283 -21.67 22.48 -12.14
C GLY A 283 -22.71 21.47 -11.66
N HIS A 284 -22.40 20.16 -11.73
CA HIS A 284 -23.26 19.12 -11.17
C HIS A 284 -23.17 19.04 -9.64
N PHE A 285 -21.97 19.24 -9.07
CA PHE A 285 -21.75 19.16 -7.63
C PHE A 285 -22.07 20.50 -6.91
N PHE A 286 -21.89 21.61 -7.60
CA PHE A 286 -22.08 22.98 -7.09
C PHE A 286 -22.91 23.78 -8.09
N PRO A 287 -24.24 23.50 -8.19
CA PRO A 287 -25.11 24.18 -9.14
C PRO A 287 -25.13 25.70 -8.91
N VAL A 288 -25.06 26.46 -10.01
CA VAL A 288 -25.04 27.94 -9.96
C VAL A 288 -26.36 28.57 -9.49
N ASP A 289 -27.44 27.83 -9.51
CA ASP A 289 -28.78 28.23 -9.03
C ASP A 289 -29.01 27.87 -7.54
N ASP A 290 -28.02 27.26 -6.86
CA ASP A 290 -28.10 26.94 -5.44
C ASP A 290 -27.48 28.07 -4.60
N PRO A 291 -28.30 28.81 -3.81
CA PRO A 291 -27.81 29.94 -3.00
C PRO A 291 -26.72 29.60 -1.97
N ARG A 292 -26.53 28.33 -1.67
CA ARG A 292 -25.47 27.88 -0.76
C ARG A 292 -24.05 28.12 -1.29
N TYR A 293 -23.92 28.36 -2.59
CA TYR A 293 -22.65 28.57 -3.27
C TYR A 293 -22.42 30.02 -3.71
N ASP A 294 -23.39 30.93 -3.44
CA ASP A 294 -23.23 32.36 -3.70
C ASP A 294 -22.02 32.90 -2.93
N ASN A 295 -21.07 33.50 -3.64
CA ASN A 295 -19.78 33.98 -3.12
C ASN A 295 -18.93 32.91 -2.39
N ALA A 296 -19.11 31.62 -2.71
CA ALA A 296 -18.32 30.57 -2.10
C ALA A 296 -16.84 30.74 -2.41
N ASP A 297 -15.99 30.42 -1.41
CA ASP A 297 -14.54 30.33 -1.60
C ASP A 297 -14.23 29.05 -2.43
N SER A 298 -13.62 29.21 -3.60
CA SER A 298 -13.27 28.09 -4.47
C SER A 298 -12.31 27.09 -3.82
N ILE A 299 -11.53 27.52 -2.82
CA ILE A 299 -10.68 26.60 -2.03
C ILE A 299 -11.53 25.66 -1.17
N GLU A 300 -12.63 26.13 -0.59
CA GLU A 300 -13.55 25.27 0.17
C GLU A 300 -14.25 24.26 -0.74
N LEU A 301 -14.61 24.67 -1.96
CA LEU A 301 -15.17 23.75 -2.96
C LEU A 301 -14.14 22.70 -3.40
N LEU A 302 -12.88 23.08 -3.61
CA LEU A 302 -11.79 22.17 -3.92
C LEU A 302 -11.57 21.14 -2.80
N LEU A 303 -11.64 21.55 -1.53
CA LEU A 303 -11.54 20.60 -0.40
C LEU A 303 -12.63 19.53 -0.44
N ARG A 304 -13.84 19.88 -0.86
CA ARG A 304 -14.94 18.89 -1.05
C ARG A 304 -14.64 17.93 -2.20
N VAL A 305 -14.13 18.43 -3.32
CA VAL A 305 -13.71 17.57 -4.46
C VAL A 305 -12.56 16.63 -4.04
N LEU A 306 -11.62 17.11 -3.24
CA LEU A 306 -10.54 16.28 -2.68
C LEU A 306 -11.08 15.19 -1.73
N SER A 307 -12.16 15.47 -0.98
CA SER A 307 -12.84 14.45 -0.15
C SER A 307 -13.44 13.34 -1.03
N ILE A 308 -14.12 13.70 -2.13
CA ILE A 308 -14.65 12.73 -3.10
C ILE A 308 -13.53 11.82 -3.64
N ALA A 309 -12.37 12.41 -3.99
CA ALA A 309 -11.22 11.63 -4.45
C ALA A 309 -10.72 10.64 -3.38
N ARG A 310 -10.61 11.09 -2.13
CA ARG A 310 -10.21 10.25 -0.99
C ARG A 310 -11.19 9.12 -0.70
N GLU A 311 -12.49 9.39 -0.75
CA GLU A 311 -13.53 8.37 -0.56
C GLU A 311 -13.46 7.26 -1.61
N GLN A 312 -12.98 7.58 -2.82
CA GLN A 312 -12.70 6.60 -3.88
C GLN A 312 -11.30 5.98 -3.81
N GLY A 313 -10.50 6.30 -2.79
CA GLY A 313 -9.17 5.72 -2.59
C GLY A 313 -8.05 6.42 -3.36
N TYR A 314 -8.25 7.68 -3.81
CA TYR A 314 -7.27 8.42 -4.60
C TYR A 314 -6.81 9.71 -3.95
N ALA A 315 -5.56 10.09 -4.21
CA ALA A 315 -4.99 11.37 -3.83
C ALA A 315 -4.28 12.01 -5.04
N VAL A 316 -4.18 13.34 -5.03
CA VAL A 316 -3.40 14.05 -6.05
C VAL A 316 -1.93 13.68 -5.94
N HIS A 317 -1.35 13.18 -7.03
CA HIS A 317 0.07 12.87 -7.12
C HIS A 317 0.88 14.04 -7.67
N ASN A 318 0.39 14.68 -8.74
CA ASN A 318 0.88 15.94 -9.24
C ASN A 318 -0.22 16.71 -9.97
N MET A 319 -0.02 18.02 -10.15
CA MET A 319 -0.89 18.85 -10.97
C MET A 319 -0.08 19.84 -11.82
N ALA A 320 -0.66 20.23 -12.93
CA ALA A 320 -0.17 21.37 -13.72
C ALA A 320 -1.34 22.25 -14.14
N VAL A 321 -1.16 23.56 -14.02
CA VAL A 321 -2.16 24.56 -14.42
C VAL A 321 -1.47 25.60 -15.33
N SER A 322 -2.08 25.84 -16.47
CA SER A 322 -1.70 26.92 -17.40
C SER A 322 -2.80 27.99 -17.37
N ILE A 323 -2.45 29.20 -16.95
CA ILE A 323 -3.35 30.34 -16.88
C ILE A 323 -3.12 31.19 -18.13
N ILE A 324 -4.17 31.42 -18.91
CA ILE A 324 -4.16 32.22 -20.12
C ILE A 324 -4.74 33.59 -19.78
N VAL A 325 -3.89 34.61 -19.79
CA VAL A 325 -4.22 35.96 -19.32
C VAL A 325 -3.38 37.01 -20.00
N GLU A 326 -3.97 38.04 -20.57
CA GLU A 326 -3.22 39.15 -21.15
C GLU A 326 -2.76 40.14 -20.06
N ARG A 327 -3.62 40.42 -19.09
CA ARG A 327 -3.37 41.23 -17.87
C ARG A 327 -4.19 40.68 -16.71
N PRO A 328 -3.66 40.78 -15.45
CA PRO A 328 -2.34 41.32 -15.04
C PRO A 328 -1.19 40.38 -15.29
N MET A 329 0.07 40.85 -15.14
CA MET A 329 1.26 40.00 -15.16
C MET A 329 1.30 39.11 -13.93
N LEU A 330 1.35 37.79 -14.12
CA LEU A 330 1.27 36.81 -13.03
C LEU A 330 2.62 36.27 -12.55
N SER A 331 3.71 36.51 -13.26
CA SER A 331 5.04 35.98 -12.88
C SER A 331 5.46 36.27 -11.43
N PRO A 332 5.10 37.41 -10.79
CA PRO A 332 5.44 37.65 -9.38
C PRO A 332 4.64 36.79 -8.38
N TYR A 333 3.56 36.15 -8.82
CA TYR A 333 2.62 35.42 -7.95
C TYR A 333 2.70 33.89 -8.10
N THR A 334 3.30 33.38 -9.18
CA THR A 334 3.32 31.93 -9.49
C THR A 334 3.96 31.10 -8.38
N ASP A 335 5.06 31.55 -7.77
CA ASP A 335 5.71 30.88 -6.65
C ASP A 335 4.81 30.76 -5.41
N LYS A 336 4.04 31.81 -5.13
CA LYS A 336 3.09 31.81 -4.04
C LYS A 336 1.91 30.86 -4.32
N MET A 337 1.41 30.86 -5.57
CA MET A 337 0.37 29.93 -6.02
C MET A 337 0.81 28.48 -5.88
N GLN A 338 2.02 28.13 -6.31
CA GLN A 338 2.58 26.80 -6.09
C GLN A 338 2.64 26.41 -4.62
N THR A 339 3.06 27.33 -3.75
CA THR A 339 3.16 27.09 -2.31
C THR A 339 1.79 26.85 -1.68
N VAL A 340 0.78 27.65 -2.03
CA VAL A 340 -0.60 27.49 -1.54
C VAL A 340 -1.15 26.13 -1.96
N MET A 341 -1.01 25.77 -3.23
CA MET A 341 -1.49 24.46 -3.73
C MET A 341 -0.73 23.28 -3.13
N ALA A 342 0.58 23.37 -2.93
CA ALA A 342 1.38 22.32 -2.31
C ALA A 342 0.90 22.02 -0.87
N ASN A 343 0.64 23.07 -0.08
CA ASN A 343 0.13 22.94 1.28
C ASN A 343 -1.30 22.34 1.29
N LEU A 344 -2.17 22.79 0.38
CA LEU A 344 -3.56 22.37 0.30
C LEU A 344 -3.67 20.89 -0.12
N LEU A 345 -2.88 20.48 -1.11
CA LEU A 345 -2.90 19.13 -1.67
C LEU A 345 -2.04 18.13 -0.87
N GLY A 346 -1.20 18.62 0.05
CA GLY A 346 -0.30 17.78 0.86
C GLY A 346 0.80 17.09 0.03
N ILE A 347 1.25 17.73 -1.05
CA ILE A 347 2.32 17.23 -1.92
C ILE A 347 3.48 18.21 -2.02
N SER A 348 4.66 17.75 -2.44
CA SER A 348 5.82 18.61 -2.55
C SER A 348 5.65 19.64 -3.68
N ARG A 349 6.25 20.82 -3.53
CA ARG A 349 6.13 21.93 -4.47
C ARG A 349 6.61 21.57 -5.89
N GLU A 350 7.60 20.68 -6.00
CA GLU A 350 8.13 20.19 -7.27
C GLU A 350 7.11 19.40 -8.11
N ARG A 351 5.99 19.01 -7.49
CA ARG A 351 4.87 18.32 -8.15
C ARG A 351 3.74 19.26 -8.57
N ILE A 352 3.92 20.56 -8.39
CA ILE A 352 2.95 21.60 -8.73
C ILE A 352 3.52 22.44 -9.89
N GLY A 353 2.96 22.30 -11.07
CA GLY A 353 3.24 23.15 -12.22
C GLY A 353 2.26 24.32 -12.26
N VAL A 354 2.75 25.57 -12.25
CA VAL A 354 1.95 26.77 -12.50
C VAL A 354 2.66 27.60 -13.57
N SER A 355 1.99 27.78 -14.69
CA SER A 355 2.45 28.64 -15.78
C SER A 355 1.40 29.69 -16.13
N ALA A 356 1.85 30.82 -16.62
CA ALA A 356 0.98 31.87 -17.16
C ALA A 356 1.48 32.26 -18.55
N THR A 357 0.57 32.45 -19.48
CA THR A 357 0.86 32.85 -20.85
C THR A 357 -0.17 33.88 -21.33
N THR A 358 0.22 34.69 -22.29
CA THR A 358 -0.71 35.57 -23.00
C THR A 358 -1.49 34.81 -24.06
N ASN A 359 -2.53 35.42 -24.60
CA ASN A 359 -3.27 34.92 -25.77
C ASN A 359 -2.87 35.67 -27.05
N GLU A 360 -1.66 36.28 -27.07
CA GLU A 360 -1.09 37.02 -28.20
C GLU A 360 -2.06 38.03 -28.80
N LYS A 361 -2.84 38.69 -27.94
CA LYS A 361 -3.90 39.69 -28.31
C LYS A 361 -5.01 39.12 -29.19
N VAL A 362 -5.27 37.81 -29.11
CA VAL A 362 -6.32 37.16 -29.90
C VAL A 362 -7.58 36.99 -29.04
N GLY A 363 -8.71 37.42 -29.54
CA GLY A 363 -10.04 37.23 -28.93
C GLY A 363 -10.23 37.95 -27.59
N ASP A 364 -11.29 37.59 -26.86
CA ASP A 364 -11.66 38.24 -25.59
C ASP A 364 -10.56 38.15 -24.52
N ILE A 365 -9.78 37.06 -24.48
CA ILE A 365 -8.65 36.94 -23.55
C ILE A 365 -7.54 37.95 -23.95
N GLY A 366 -7.19 38.02 -25.24
CA GLY A 366 -6.20 38.96 -25.75
C GLY A 366 -6.62 40.42 -25.60
N ASP A 367 -7.93 40.71 -25.54
CA ASP A 367 -8.51 42.01 -25.23
C ASP A 367 -8.59 42.30 -23.71
N SER A 368 -8.10 41.42 -22.85
CA SER A 368 -8.23 41.50 -21.38
C SER A 368 -9.68 41.52 -20.88
N LYS A 369 -10.62 40.88 -21.60
CA LYS A 369 -12.04 40.74 -21.24
C LYS A 369 -12.34 39.41 -20.52
N ALA A 370 -11.43 38.46 -20.55
CA ALA A 370 -11.58 37.16 -19.91
C ALA A 370 -10.21 36.58 -19.48
N ILE A 371 -10.25 35.68 -18.52
CA ILE A 371 -9.11 34.80 -18.14
C ILE A 371 -9.59 33.37 -18.30
N ALA A 372 -8.73 32.50 -18.86
CA ALA A 372 -8.99 31.07 -18.94
C ALA A 372 -7.87 30.29 -18.23
N ALA A 373 -8.17 29.07 -17.84
CA ALA A 373 -7.18 28.14 -17.32
C ALA A 373 -7.42 26.71 -17.84
N TYR A 374 -6.32 26.03 -18.08
CA TYR A 374 -6.26 24.58 -18.28
C TYR A 374 -5.59 23.94 -17.08
N ALA A 375 -6.17 22.87 -16.55
CA ALA A 375 -5.58 22.06 -15.51
C ALA A 375 -5.44 20.61 -15.95
N THR A 376 -4.35 19.97 -15.54
CA THR A 376 -4.17 18.53 -15.63
C THR A 376 -3.79 17.98 -14.27
N VAL A 377 -4.24 16.78 -13.95
CA VAL A 377 -3.95 16.12 -12.69
C VAL A 377 -3.59 14.66 -12.93
N LEU A 378 -2.66 14.17 -12.15
CA LEU A 378 -2.40 12.74 -11.97
C LEU A 378 -2.84 12.39 -10.55
N LEU A 379 -3.83 11.54 -10.43
CA LEU A 379 -4.25 10.93 -9.17
C LEU A 379 -3.53 9.61 -8.99
N LYS A 380 -3.26 9.25 -7.76
CA LYS A 380 -2.64 8.00 -7.36
C LYS A 380 -3.52 7.32 -6.34
N LYS A 381 -3.79 6.03 -6.53
CA LYS A 381 -4.45 5.19 -5.55
C LYS A 381 -3.54 4.98 -4.33
N PHE A 382 -4.05 5.02 -3.10
CA PHE A 382 -3.33 4.81 -1.84
C PHE A 382 -3.74 3.53 -1.12
#